data_e905c9b4bb1d5165b4725e5bb5b1ab7f
#
_entry.id   e905c9b4bb1d5165b4725e5bb5b1ab7f
#
_cell.length_a   1.000
_cell.length_b   1.000
_cell.length_c   1.000
_cell.angle_alpha   90.00
_cell.angle_beta   90.00
_cell.angle_gamma   90.00
#
_symmetry.space_group_name_H-M   'P 1'
#
loop_
_entity.id
_entity.type
_entity.pdbx_description
1 polymer ?
#
loop_
_entity_poly.entity_id
_entity_poly.type
_entity_poly.pdbx_seq_one_letter_code
_entity_poly.pdbx_strand_id
1 'polypeptide(L)'
;MKENECETNSANRLIVKGEASGKVLACPEGLSFWGGVDPNTGIIIDAHHPNHGDCIAGKCLLMPTSRGSCSGSGVLLQLALNELAPSMIIFSESEQVLTLGSIVCDRIFSIQIPIIRLTKNCYETVANDTWIELRDHHIKIGNKQIDLDPILSNQLKLSDTDLAYLNGDCGPAAKAAMETVCIMGAVENASELVNVNKGHIDGCILAHEANLIFAEKMVQLEARVTIPTTINAISVDRENWQTSGLPPDFGNRASRLADAYITMGVEPTFTCAPYLLTDKPKFGEKIGWSESNAVIFANTVLGARTQKHPDYLDLFIAMTGRAPAVGVYSTFGRAAKVKVEIDIPENWPPGDEMIWPLIGWLTGKLAPDKIPLVVGLENLEPTIDDLKALCAAFGTTSGEPMLHILGHTPEATVQPQQNLKTEKINSHNLREAWFELNRGLEQIDLVAIGSPHASIDEIRKIAILLNGRKCHPCTQLKITTARSTKQQADNEGITEILEHAGIQIMVDLCWCSIIEPIFPTNAIGLMTNSGKYAHYAHGLSNRHSRLGSLKDCVNAATSGYAALRPPSWLAI
;
A
#
# COMPACT_ATOMS: atom_id res chain seq x y z
N MET A 1 -1.80 8.73 32.26
CA MET A 1 -1.11 7.67 31.52
C MET A 1 -0.47 8.30 30.29
N LYS A 2 0.65 9.04 30.52
CA LYS A 2 1.43 9.74 29.47
C LYS A 2 2.84 9.13 29.32
N GLU A 3 3.08 7.93 29.85
CA GLU A 3 4.43 7.41 30.02
C GLU A 3 4.87 6.34 29.00
N ASN A 4 3.94 5.78 28.19
CA ASN A 4 4.32 4.64 27.34
C ASN A 4 4.87 4.98 25.94
N GLU A 5 4.75 6.21 25.43
CA GLU A 5 5.34 6.55 24.13
C GLU A 5 6.83 6.94 24.22
N CYS A 6 7.33 7.26 25.40
CA CYS A 6 8.74 7.69 25.61
C CYS A 6 9.70 6.54 25.97
N GLU A 7 9.18 5.37 26.42
CA GLU A 7 10.04 4.25 26.87
C GLU A 7 10.48 3.29 25.75
N THR A 8 9.84 3.31 24.59
CA THR A 8 10.11 2.36 23.50
C THR A 8 11.46 2.57 22.79
N ASN A 9 12.09 3.75 22.94
CA ASN A 9 13.39 4.08 22.33
C ASN A 9 14.56 4.08 23.32
N SER A 10 14.40 3.55 24.54
CA SER A 10 15.41 3.62 25.59
C SER A 10 16.47 2.51 25.54
N ALA A 11 16.29 1.46 24.73
CA ALA A 11 17.20 0.32 24.66
C ALA A 11 17.63 -0.01 23.23
N ASN A 12 18.89 -0.42 23.09
CA ASN A 12 19.39 -0.99 21.84
C ASN A 12 18.80 -2.40 21.67
N ARG A 13 18.21 -2.72 20.54
CA ARG A 13 17.49 -3.97 20.30
C ARG A 13 18.07 -4.76 19.13
N LEU A 14 18.31 -6.05 19.34
CA LEU A 14 18.52 -7.03 18.27
C LEU A 14 17.15 -7.58 17.86
N ILE A 15 16.64 -7.15 16.69
CA ILE A 15 15.30 -7.49 16.22
C ILE A 15 15.33 -8.82 15.47
N VAL A 16 16.17 -8.95 14.46
CA VAL A 16 16.42 -10.20 13.75
C VAL A 16 17.85 -10.64 14.02
N LYS A 17 17.99 -11.85 14.52
CA LYS A 17 19.28 -12.42 14.92
C LYS A 17 20.15 -12.74 13.71
N GLY A 18 21.45 -12.79 13.90
CA GLY A 18 22.46 -13.21 12.94
C GLY A 18 23.82 -12.66 13.29
N GLU A 19 24.82 -13.06 12.55
CA GLU A 19 26.18 -12.52 12.61
C GLU A 19 26.49 -11.83 11.29
N ALA A 20 27.10 -10.67 11.34
CA ALA A 20 27.43 -9.90 10.14
C ALA A 20 28.58 -8.92 10.41
N SER A 21 29.28 -8.54 9.36
CA SER A 21 30.26 -7.48 9.41
C SER A 21 30.33 -6.76 8.07
N GLY A 22 30.76 -5.51 8.05
CA GLY A 22 30.89 -4.77 6.80
C GLY A 22 31.23 -3.30 6.99
N LYS A 23 31.45 -2.66 5.85
CA LYS A 23 31.59 -1.21 5.79
C LYS A 23 30.26 -0.55 6.09
N VAL A 24 30.30 0.50 6.88
CA VAL A 24 29.12 1.33 7.18
C VAL A 24 28.72 2.13 5.94
N LEU A 25 27.43 2.09 5.61
CA LEU A 25 26.78 3.02 4.69
C LEU A 25 25.65 3.70 5.45
N ALA A 26 25.89 4.95 5.86
CA ALA A 26 24.93 5.74 6.61
C ALA A 26 24.08 6.60 5.66
N CYS A 27 22.77 6.40 5.70
CA CYS A 27 21.78 7.22 5.02
C CYS A 27 21.23 8.25 6.02
N PRO A 28 21.32 9.56 5.73
CA PRO A 28 20.87 10.59 6.67
C PRO A 28 19.34 10.66 6.78
N GLU A 29 18.63 10.08 5.83
CA GLU A 29 17.16 9.98 5.81
C GLU A 29 16.71 8.57 5.45
N GLY A 30 15.41 8.30 5.62
CA GLY A 30 14.82 7.00 5.29
C GLY A 30 14.89 6.70 3.80
N LEU A 31 15.21 5.45 3.45
CA LEU A 31 15.29 4.96 2.08
C LEU A 31 14.06 4.10 1.76
N SER A 32 13.41 4.37 0.62
CA SER A 32 12.42 3.46 0.06
C SER A 32 13.13 2.35 -0.70
N PHE A 33 12.85 1.09 -0.37
CA PHE A 33 13.39 -0.01 -1.20
C PHE A 33 12.56 -0.15 -2.48
N TRP A 34 11.23 -0.01 -2.39
CA TRP A 34 10.37 0.00 -3.57
C TRP A 34 10.62 1.26 -4.41
N GLY A 35 11.13 1.06 -5.63
CA GLY A 35 11.45 2.14 -6.57
C GLY A 35 12.67 3.00 -6.20
N GLY A 36 13.29 2.78 -5.03
CA GLY A 36 14.47 3.53 -4.59
C GLY A 36 15.76 2.72 -4.56
N VAL A 37 15.67 1.37 -4.61
CA VAL A 37 16.82 0.47 -4.75
C VAL A 37 16.59 -0.46 -5.93
N ASP A 38 17.57 -0.59 -6.81
CA ASP A 38 17.52 -1.58 -7.88
C ASP A 38 17.94 -2.96 -7.34
N PRO A 39 17.02 -3.94 -7.33
CA PRO A 39 17.29 -5.26 -6.76
C PRO A 39 18.25 -6.12 -7.59
N ASN A 40 18.58 -5.70 -8.81
CA ASN A 40 19.52 -6.41 -9.69
C ASN A 40 20.95 -5.92 -9.55
N THR A 41 21.16 -4.75 -8.95
CA THR A 41 22.49 -4.15 -8.81
C THR A 41 22.84 -3.78 -7.37
N GLY A 42 21.83 -3.67 -6.47
CA GLY A 42 21.99 -3.17 -5.12
C GLY A 42 22.28 -1.67 -5.04
N ILE A 43 22.05 -0.92 -6.13
CA ILE A 43 22.33 0.52 -6.22
C ILE A 43 21.08 1.31 -5.79
N ILE A 44 21.28 2.37 -5.01
CA ILE A 44 20.25 3.35 -4.67
C ILE A 44 19.96 4.19 -5.92
N ILE A 45 18.74 4.04 -6.47
CA ILE A 45 18.29 4.70 -7.70
C ILE A 45 17.31 5.86 -7.43
N ASP A 46 16.92 6.09 -6.19
CA ASP A 46 16.12 7.28 -5.82
C ASP A 46 16.93 8.54 -6.09
N ALA A 47 16.57 9.27 -7.15
CA ALA A 47 17.29 10.47 -7.61
C ALA A 47 17.29 11.64 -6.61
N HIS A 48 16.40 11.60 -5.60
CA HIS A 48 16.29 12.63 -4.57
C HIS A 48 16.98 12.23 -3.26
N HIS A 49 17.41 10.97 -3.15
CA HIS A 49 18.09 10.50 -1.94
C HIS A 49 19.57 10.94 -1.91
N PRO A 50 20.09 11.43 -0.78
CA PRO A 50 21.49 11.89 -0.66
C PRO A 50 22.53 10.84 -1.08
N ASN A 51 22.22 9.55 -0.88
CA ASN A 51 23.10 8.43 -1.25
C ASN A 51 22.77 7.87 -2.65
N HIS A 52 22.16 8.64 -3.54
CA HIS A 52 21.92 8.20 -4.92
C HIS A 52 23.22 7.73 -5.59
N GLY A 53 23.19 6.54 -6.20
CA GLY A 53 24.34 5.91 -6.83
C GLY A 53 25.20 5.04 -5.91
N ASP A 54 25.00 5.07 -4.60
CA ASP A 54 25.70 4.17 -3.68
C ASP A 54 25.15 2.74 -3.78
N CYS A 55 26.03 1.75 -3.62
CA CYS A 55 25.66 0.34 -3.57
C CYS A 55 25.53 -0.14 -2.12
N ILE A 56 24.40 -0.76 -1.78
CA ILE A 56 24.11 -1.30 -0.44
C ILE A 56 24.60 -2.73 -0.24
N ALA A 57 24.96 -3.45 -1.32
CA ALA A 57 25.33 -4.86 -1.28
C ALA A 57 26.50 -5.11 -0.31
N GLY A 58 26.31 -6.01 0.64
CA GLY A 58 27.33 -6.40 1.64
C GLY A 58 27.73 -5.28 2.62
N LYS A 59 27.03 -4.15 2.63
CA LYS A 59 27.27 -3.04 3.58
C LYS A 59 26.47 -3.22 4.85
N CYS A 60 26.95 -2.63 5.93
CA CYS A 60 26.12 -2.37 7.10
C CYS A 60 25.32 -1.09 6.83
N LEU A 61 24.08 -1.26 6.41
CA LEU A 61 23.21 -0.15 6.01
C LEU A 61 22.56 0.49 7.24
N LEU A 62 22.79 1.78 7.44
CA LEU A 62 22.18 2.58 8.48
C LEU A 62 21.20 3.58 7.88
N MET A 63 20.00 3.66 8.43
CA MET A 63 19.01 4.70 8.09
C MET A 63 18.05 4.89 9.28
N PRO A 64 17.42 6.07 9.44
CA PRO A 64 16.48 6.28 10.54
C PRO A 64 15.36 5.25 10.58
N THR A 65 14.70 5.04 9.45
CA THR A 65 13.63 4.06 9.19
C THR A 65 13.56 3.80 7.68
N SER A 66 12.78 2.82 7.23
CA SER A 66 12.38 2.76 5.82
C SER A 66 11.24 3.73 5.53
N ARG A 67 11.02 4.05 4.27
CA ARG A 67 9.86 4.83 3.80
C ARG A 67 9.28 4.20 2.53
N GLY A 68 8.08 4.65 2.13
CA GLY A 68 7.44 4.22 0.89
C GLY A 68 6.48 3.05 1.06
N SER A 69 6.41 2.19 0.05
CA SER A 69 5.43 1.11 -0.07
C SER A 69 5.71 -0.07 0.88
N CYS A 70 4.64 -0.76 1.30
CA CYS A 70 4.69 -2.06 1.99
C CYS A 70 5.45 -3.14 1.19
N SER A 71 5.57 -3.00 -0.13
CA SER A 71 6.29 -3.92 -1.02
C SER A 71 7.84 -3.86 -0.90
N GLY A 72 8.38 -2.98 -0.05
CA GLY A 72 9.82 -2.94 0.25
C GLY A 72 10.38 -4.25 0.79
N SER A 73 9.56 -5.05 1.50
CA SER A 73 9.92 -6.41 1.96
C SER A 73 10.26 -7.35 0.80
N GLY A 74 9.50 -7.29 -0.30
CA GLY A 74 9.77 -8.07 -1.53
C GLY A 74 11.06 -7.66 -2.23
N VAL A 75 11.38 -6.36 -2.23
CA VAL A 75 12.65 -5.87 -2.79
C VAL A 75 13.84 -6.38 -1.97
N LEU A 76 13.75 -6.39 -0.63
CA LEU A 76 14.80 -6.94 0.21
C LEU A 76 14.99 -8.45 -0.03
N LEU A 77 13.89 -9.20 -0.20
CA LEU A 77 13.96 -10.62 -0.55
C LEU A 77 14.62 -10.82 -1.93
N GLN A 78 14.28 -10.00 -2.95
CA GLN A 78 14.94 -10.11 -4.25
C GLN A 78 16.44 -9.82 -4.18
N LEU A 79 16.84 -8.78 -3.42
CA LEU A 79 18.26 -8.49 -3.15
C LEU A 79 18.96 -9.68 -2.46
N ALA A 80 18.29 -10.30 -1.49
CA ALA A 80 18.82 -11.47 -0.78
C ALA A 80 19.03 -12.67 -1.70
N LEU A 81 18.05 -12.97 -2.55
CA LEU A 81 18.14 -14.06 -3.53
C LEU A 81 19.20 -13.80 -4.61
N ASN A 82 19.49 -12.54 -4.92
CA ASN A 82 20.53 -12.12 -5.85
C ASN A 82 21.91 -11.96 -5.19
N GLU A 83 22.05 -12.25 -3.89
CA GLU A 83 23.30 -12.04 -3.09
C GLU A 83 23.75 -10.56 -3.06
N LEU A 84 22.80 -9.63 -3.20
CA LEU A 84 23.03 -8.18 -3.23
C LEU A 84 22.44 -7.45 -2.01
N ALA A 85 21.95 -8.19 -1.01
CA ALA A 85 21.43 -7.60 0.20
C ALA A 85 22.52 -6.93 1.05
N PRO A 86 22.17 -5.95 1.88
CA PRO A 86 23.09 -5.46 2.92
C PRO A 86 23.45 -6.60 3.89
N SER A 87 24.64 -6.54 4.47
CA SER A 87 25.08 -7.54 5.45
C SER A 87 24.27 -7.48 6.76
N MET A 88 23.80 -6.29 7.13
CA MET A 88 22.86 -6.02 8.21
C MET A 88 22.20 -4.66 7.98
N ILE A 89 21.05 -4.42 8.64
CA ILE A 89 20.36 -3.12 8.61
C ILE A 89 20.19 -2.60 10.03
N ILE A 90 20.48 -1.31 10.24
CA ILE A 90 20.43 -0.65 11.55
C ILE A 90 19.49 0.55 11.45
N PHE A 91 18.48 0.59 12.32
CA PHE A 91 17.50 1.66 12.43
C PHE A 91 17.66 2.46 13.73
N SER A 92 17.28 3.73 13.74
CA SER A 92 17.10 4.53 14.96
C SER A 92 15.64 4.64 15.40
N GLU A 93 14.72 4.28 14.51
CA GLU A 93 13.27 4.33 14.72
C GLU A 93 12.64 2.94 14.55
N SER A 94 11.36 2.80 14.86
CA SER A 94 10.61 1.58 14.60
C SER A 94 10.41 1.39 13.10
N GLU A 95 10.65 0.16 12.62
CA GLU A 95 10.54 -0.17 11.20
C GLU A 95 9.94 -1.57 11.05
N GLN A 96 9.00 -1.75 10.12
CA GLN A 96 8.23 -2.99 9.98
C GLN A 96 8.46 -3.66 8.62
N VAL A 97 8.66 -2.89 7.54
CA VAL A 97 8.66 -3.40 6.16
C VAL A 97 9.91 -4.22 5.87
N LEU A 98 11.09 -3.64 6.08
CA LEU A 98 12.36 -4.36 5.86
C LEU A 98 12.63 -5.37 6.98
N THR A 99 12.14 -5.10 8.19
CA THR A 99 12.16 -6.06 9.29
C THR A 99 11.42 -7.34 8.91
N LEU A 100 10.21 -7.22 8.37
CA LEU A 100 9.48 -8.39 7.87
C LEU A 100 10.20 -9.07 6.70
N GLY A 101 10.73 -8.30 5.75
CA GLY A 101 11.53 -8.83 4.65
C GLY A 101 12.69 -9.69 5.14
N SER A 102 13.42 -9.21 6.16
CA SER A 102 14.51 -9.96 6.79
C SER A 102 14.02 -11.24 7.50
N ILE A 103 12.88 -11.18 8.21
CA ILE A 103 12.28 -12.38 8.85
C ILE A 103 11.89 -13.42 7.80
N VAL A 104 11.32 -13.00 6.67
CA VAL A 104 10.98 -13.89 5.55
C VAL A 104 12.25 -14.53 4.95
N CYS A 105 13.31 -13.75 4.74
CA CYS A 105 14.60 -14.26 4.29
C CYS A 105 15.13 -15.36 5.23
N ASP A 106 15.10 -15.14 6.54
CA ASP A 106 15.57 -16.09 7.53
C ASP A 106 14.69 -17.34 7.64
N ARG A 107 13.37 -17.16 7.84
CA ARG A 107 12.43 -18.25 8.14
C ARG A 107 12.08 -19.14 6.95
N ILE A 108 12.01 -18.55 5.77
CA ILE A 108 11.55 -19.26 4.56
C ILE A 108 12.73 -19.69 3.67
N PHE A 109 13.80 -18.89 3.64
CA PHE A 109 14.93 -19.10 2.72
C PHE A 109 16.26 -19.39 3.42
N SER A 110 16.31 -19.33 4.76
CA SER A 110 17.55 -19.51 5.55
C SER A 110 18.66 -18.53 5.17
N ILE A 111 18.29 -17.31 4.76
CA ILE A 111 19.19 -16.20 4.45
C ILE A 111 19.12 -15.19 5.59
N GLN A 112 20.22 -15.00 6.31
CA GLN A 112 20.26 -14.12 7.47
C GLN A 112 20.66 -12.70 7.08
N ILE A 113 19.83 -11.72 7.44
CA ILE A 113 20.07 -10.29 7.34
C ILE A 113 19.70 -9.69 8.69
N PRO A 114 20.64 -9.55 9.65
CA PRO A 114 20.32 -9.05 10.97
C PRO A 114 19.69 -7.65 10.92
N ILE A 115 18.67 -7.44 11.76
CA ILE A 115 18.03 -6.15 11.96
C ILE A 115 18.26 -5.68 13.39
N ILE A 116 18.71 -4.44 13.50
CA ILE A 116 19.05 -3.81 14.78
C ILE A 116 18.34 -2.47 14.88
N ARG A 117 17.82 -2.14 16.06
CA ARG A 117 17.36 -0.79 16.38
C ARG A 117 18.23 -0.23 17.50
N LEU A 118 18.83 0.92 17.28
CA LEU A 118 19.70 1.60 18.24
C LEU A 118 19.01 2.85 18.81
N THR A 119 19.37 3.17 20.06
CA THR A 119 19.10 4.50 20.61
C THR A 119 19.83 5.56 19.78
N LYS A 120 19.32 6.78 19.75
CA LYS A 120 19.88 7.87 18.94
C LYS A 120 21.40 8.04 19.16
N ASN A 121 21.85 8.04 20.41
CA ASN A 121 23.27 8.22 20.74
C ASN A 121 24.15 7.07 20.21
N CYS A 122 23.68 5.82 20.31
CA CYS A 122 24.40 4.67 19.79
C CYS A 122 24.38 4.66 18.26
N TYR A 123 23.25 5.03 17.65
CA TYR A 123 23.13 5.14 16.20
C TYR A 123 24.12 6.16 15.63
N GLU A 124 24.20 7.37 16.20
CA GLU A 124 25.15 8.41 15.79
C GLU A 124 26.61 7.93 15.96
N THR A 125 26.90 7.15 17.01
CA THR A 125 28.23 6.57 17.21
C THR A 125 28.58 5.59 16.10
N VAL A 126 27.65 4.71 15.72
CA VAL A 126 27.85 3.72 14.66
C VAL A 126 27.96 4.39 13.28
N ALA A 127 27.12 5.40 13.02
CA ALA A 127 27.09 6.12 11.74
C ALA A 127 28.40 6.85 11.40
N ASN A 128 29.20 7.20 12.41
CA ASN A 128 30.48 7.87 12.25
C ASN A 128 31.67 6.91 12.08
N ASP A 129 31.44 5.59 12.08
CA ASP A 129 32.52 4.60 11.91
C ASP A 129 32.57 4.08 10.46
N THR A 130 33.65 3.40 10.12
CA THR A 130 33.87 2.86 8.76
C THR A 130 33.62 1.37 8.66
N TRP A 131 33.68 0.64 9.76
CA TRP A 131 33.54 -0.82 9.81
C TRP A 131 32.98 -1.27 11.14
N ILE A 132 31.95 -2.12 11.11
CA ILE A 132 31.34 -2.70 12.30
C ILE A 132 31.18 -4.21 12.15
N GLU A 133 31.10 -4.89 13.28
CA GLU A 133 30.88 -6.33 13.38
C GLU A 133 29.77 -6.60 14.40
N LEU A 134 28.80 -7.42 14.03
CA LEU A 134 27.78 -7.97 14.91
C LEU A 134 28.13 -9.42 15.23
N ARG A 135 28.32 -9.72 16.51
CA ARG A 135 28.48 -11.09 17.03
C ARG A 135 27.62 -11.28 18.26
N ASP A 136 26.96 -12.41 18.34
CA ASP A 136 26.02 -12.73 19.42
C ASP A 136 24.99 -11.58 19.60
N HIS A 137 25.15 -10.81 20.66
CA HIS A 137 24.29 -9.68 21.02
C HIS A 137 25.06 -8.36 21.16
N HIS A 138 26.17 -8.21 20.44
CA HIS A 138 27.04 -7.04 20.54
C HIS A 138 27.43 -6.50 19.17
N ILE A 139 27.41 -5.17 19.03
CA ILE A 139 28.07 -4.48 17.91
C ILE A 139 29.46 -4.07 18.39
N LYS A 140 30.51 -4.49 17.69
CA LYS A 140 31.89 -4.05 17.88
C LYS A 140 32.23 -2.92 16.93
N ILE A 141 32.82 -1.85 17.47
CA ILE A 141 33.26 -0.65 16.76
C ILE A 141 34.68 -0.33 17.26
N GLY A 142 35.70 -0.74 16.52
CA GLY A 142 37.08 -0.65 17.00
C GLY A 142 37.24 -1.35 18.38
N ASN A 143 37.58 -0.59 19.41
CA ASN A 143 37.72 -1.10 20.79
C ASN A 143 36.43 -0.92 21.63
N LYS A 144 35.36 -0.40 21.07
CA LYS A 144 34.06 -0.19 21.76
C LYS A 144 33.11 -1.33 21.47
N GLN A 145 32.21 -1.59 22.42
CA GLN A 145 31.14 -2.56 22.29
C GLN A 145 29.81 -1.90 22.67
N ILE A 146 28.75 -2.20 21.91
CA ILE A 146 27.38 -1.82 22.19
C ILE A 146 26.60 -3.10 22.40
N ASP A 147 26.04 -3.26 23.58
CA ASP A 147 25.19 -4.40 23.92
C ASP A 147 23.78 -4.22 23.36
N LEU A 148 23.19 -5.31 22.91
CA LEU A 148 21.85 -5.37 22.29
C LEU A 148 20.96 -6.31 23.09
N ASP A 149 19.80 -5.83 23.48
CA ASP A 149 18.75 -6.67 24.06
C ASP A 149 18.00 -7.39 22.94
N PRO A 150 17.90 -8.72 22.94
CA PRO A 150 17.08 -9.42 21.94
C PRO A 150 15.61 -9.11 22.12
N ILE A 151 14.86 -9.03 21.00
CA ILE A 151 13.40 -9.01 21.07
C ILE A 151 12.91 -10.38 21.50
N LEU A 152 12.07 -10.40 22.54
CA LEU A 152 11.52 -11.60 23.15
C LEU A 152 10.04 -11.74 22.77
N SER A 153 9.73 -12.64 21.86
CA SER A 153 8.33 -12.99 21.51
C SER A 153 7.58 -13.70 22.65
N ASN A 154 8.29 -14.20 23.65
CA ASN A 154 7.70 -14.86 24.83
C ASN A 154 6.99 -13.90 25.80
N GLN A 155 7.03 -12.59 25.57
CA GLN A 155 6.24 -11.60 26.32
C GLN A 155 4.79 -11.48 25.84
N LEU A 156 4.49 -12.03 24.65
CA LEU A 156 3.13 -12.07 24.11
C LEU A 156 2.28 -13.08 24.88
N LYS A 157 1.06 -12.67 25.23
CA LYS A 157 0.06 -13.59 25.75
C LYS A 157 -0.50 -14.43 24.59
N LEU A 158 -0.12 -15.70 24.57
CA LEU A 158 -0.48 -16.66 23.54
C LEU A 158 -1.58 -17.60 24.03
N SER A 159 -2.49 -17.99 23.13
CA SER A 159 -3.50 -19.03 23.35
C SER A 159 -2.90 -20.43 23.11
N ASP A 160 -3.63 -21.47 23.54
CA ASP A 160 -3.22 -22.87 23.26
C ASP A 160 -3.13 -23.14 21.75
N THR A 161 -3.97 -22.51 20.95
CA THR A 161 -3.90 -22.60 19.48
C THR A 161 -2.63 -21.95 18.94
N ASP A 162 -2.24 -20.78 19.45
CA ASP A 162 -1.00 -20.13 19.04
C ASP A 162 0.23 -20.99 19.38
N LEU A 163 0.20 -21.64 20.55
CA LEU A 163 1.26 -22.58 20.96
C LEU A 163 1.30 -23.84 20.08
N ALA A 164 0.16 -24.38 19.66
CA ALA A 164 0.12 -25.51 18.72
C ALA A 164 0.76 -25.16 17.37
N TYR A 165 0.50 -23.96 16.85
CA TYR A 165 1.19 -23.44 15.65
C TYR A 165 2.71 -23.39 15.87
N LEU A 166 3.19 -22.78 16.96
CA LEU A 166 4.61 -22.64 17.28
C LEU A 166 5.31 -23.98 17.51
N ASN A 167 4.61 -24.98 18.05
CA ASN A 167 5.13 -26.34 18.20
C ASN A 167 5.25 -27.08 16.85
N GLY A 168 4.57 -26.61 15.80
CA GLY A 168 4.57 -27.24 14.49
C GLY A 168 3.47 -28.27 14.27
N ASP A 169 2.48 -28.36 15.16
CA ASP A 169 1.36 -29.31 15.09
C ASP A 169 0.49 -29.09 13.83
N CYS A 170 0.55 -27.87 13.26
CA CYS A 170 -0.18 -27.46 12.05
C CYS A 170 0.72 -27.44 10.79
N GLY A 171 1.92 -28.02 10.85
CA GLY A 171 2.86 -28.08 9.73
C GLY A 171 3.89 -26.93 9.69
N PRO A 172 4.93 -27.06 8.82
CA PRO A 172 6.07 -26.17 8.82
C PRO A 172 5.73 -24.74 8.36
N ALA A 173 4.87 -24.58 7.36
CA ALA A 173 4.44 -23.27 6.89
C ALA A 173 3.66 -22.50 7.97
N ALA A 174 2.74 -23.17 8.65
CA ALA A 174 1.93 -22.56 9.70
C ALA A 174 2.78 -22.17 10.92
N LYS A 175 3.81 -22.98 11.24
CA LYS A 175 4.80 -22.64 12.27
C LYS A 175 5.57 -21.38 11.90
N ALA A 176 6.13 -21.32 10.70
CA ALA A 176 6.88 -20.15 10.23
C ALA A 176 6.00 -18.89 10.21
N ALA A 177 4.73 -19.04 9.80
CA ALA A 177 3.76 -17.94 9.82
C ALA A 177 3.52 -17.42 11.25
N MET A 178 3.25 -18.30 12.22
CA MET A 178 3.01 -17.90 13.60
C MET A 178 4.28 -17.31 14.27
N GLU A 179 5.45 -17.89 14.02
CA GLU A 179 6.71 -17.32 14.48
C GLU A 179 6.89 -15.89 13.97
N THR A 180 6.59 -15.65 12.68
CA THR A 180 6.66 -14.31 12.07
C THR A 180 5.66 -13.35 12.71
N VAL A 181 4.40 -13.75 12.88
CA VAL A 181 3.37 -12.92 13.55
C VAL A 181 3.79 -12.57 14.98
N CYS A 182 4.36 -13.52 15.73
CA CYS A 182 4.84 -13.27 17.09
C CYS A 182 6.05 -12.31 17.13
N ILE A 183 7.00 -12.45 16.21
CA ILE A 183 8.14 -11.54 16.12
C ILE A 183 7.67 -10.13 15.77
N MET A 184 6.81 -9.99 14.76
CA MET A 184 6.23 -8.70 14.39
C MET A 184 5.42 -8.09 15.56
N GLY A 185 4.67 -8.90 16.29
CA GLY A 185 4.00 -8.47 17.51
C GLY A 185 4.98 -7.91 18.57
N ALA A 186 6.09 -8.58 18.77
CA ALA A 186 7.13 -8.10 19.70
C ALA A 186 7.83 -6.81 19.20
N VAL A 187 8.05 -6.68 17.89
CA VAL A 187 8.59 -5.45 17.25
C VAL A 187 7.68 -4.26 17.50
N GLU A 188 6.37 -4.49 17.43
CA GLU A 188 5.34 -3.46 17.64
C GLU A 188 4.94 -3.28 19.11
N ASN A 189 5.61 -3.96 20.04
CA ASN A 189 5.31 -3.98 21.48
C ASN A 189 3.85 -4.41 21.79
N ALA A 190 3.31 -5.34 21.03
CA ALA A 190 2.03 -5.96 21.33
C ALA A 190 2.12 -6.78 22.63
N SER A 191 1.08 -6.74 23.47
CA SER A 191 0.95 -7.59 24.65
C SER A 191 0.28 -8.93 24.35
N GLU A 192 -0.49 -9.00 23.26
CA GLU A 192 -1.25 -10.16 22.83
C GLU A 192 -1.50 -10.16 21.31
N LEU A 193 -2.03 -11.25 20.80
CA LEU A 193 -2.54 -11.34 19.44
C LEU A 193 -4.06 -11.22 19.42
N VAL A 194 -4.63 -10.61 18.39
CA VAL A 194 -6.09 -10.58 18.15
C VAL A 194 -6.48 -11.63 17.11
N ASN A 195 -7.69 -12.17 17.25
CA ASN A 195 -8.32 -12.96 16.19
C ASN A 195 -8.76 -12.05 15.06
N VAL A 196 -8.49 -12.47 13.82
CA VAL A 196 -9.00 -11.83 12.61
C VAL A 196 -9.84 -12.82 11.82
N ASN A 197 -10.87 -12.31 11.15
CA ASN A 197 -11.91 -13.17 10.56
C ASN A 197 -11.84 -13.19 9.02
N LYS A 198 -11.15 -12.24 8.39
CA LYS A 198 -11.00 -12.13 6.94
C LYS A 198 -9.63 -11.63 6.59
N GLY A 199 -9.07 -12.18 5.50
CA GLY A 199 -7.81 -11.76 4.90
C GLY A 199 -8.00 -11.08 3.54
N HIS A 200 -7.02 -10.31 3.12
CA HIS A 200 -6.88 -9.81 1.76
C HIS A 200 -5.39 -9.68 1.42
N ILE A 201 -4.94 -10.49 0.46
CA ILE A 201 -3.52 -10.56 0.10
C ILE A 201 -3.18 -9.45 -0.89
N ASP A 202 -2.11 -8.69 -0.62
CA ASP A 202 -1.61 -7.62 -1.50
C ASP A 202 -0.42 -8.06 -2.37
N GLY A 203 0.53 -8.80 -1.85
CA GLY A 203 1.78 -9.19 -2.51
C GLY A 203 1.68 -10.12 -3.73
N CYS A 204 0.67 -9.93 -4.59
CA CYS A 204 0.35 -10.81 -5.72
C CYS A 204 0.71 -10.22 -7.10
N ILE A 205 1.30 -9.04 -7.14
CA ILE A 205 1.85 -8.43 -8.37
C ILE A 205 3.22 -9.04 -8.65
N LEU A 206 3.47 -9.47 -9.89
CA LEU A 206 4.80 -9.91 -10.33
C LEU A 206 5.72 -8.70 -10.58
N ALA A 207 6.10 -8.04 -9.51
CA ALA A 207 7.03 -6.92 -9.56
C ALA A 207 8.48 -7.38 -9.66
N HIS A 208 8.79 -8.47 -8.94
CA HIS A 208 10.10 -9.12 -8.90
C HIS A 208 9.92 -10.64 -8.89
N GLU A 209 10.95 -11.37 -9.30
CA GLU A 209 10.95 -12.83 -9.27
C GLU A 209 10.75 -13.39 -7.85
N ALA A 210 11.23 -12.67 -6.84
CA ALA A 210 11.05 -13.03 -5.43
C ALA A 210 9.59 -13.25 -5.03
N ASN A 211 8.64 -12.50 -5.61
CA ASN A 211 7.22 -12.69 -5.32
C ASN A 211 6.75 -14.09 -5.72
N LEU A 212 7.14 -14.54 -6.91
CA LEU A 212 6.82 -15.88 -7.40
C LEU A 212 7.55 -16.97 -6.61
N ILE A 213 8.85 -16.79 -6.37
CA ILE A 213 9.68 -17.75 -5.61
C ILE A 213 9.12 -17.92 -4.19
N PHE A 214 8.72 -16.84 -3.53
CA PHE A 214 8.10 -16.88 -2.21
C PHE A 214 6.78 -17.68 -2.24
N ALA A 215 5.87 -17.33 -3.14
CA ALA A 215 4.56 -17.97 -3.21
C ALA A 215 4.68 -19.48 -3.52
N GLU A 216 5.54 -19.86 -4.48
CA GLU A 216 5.79 -21.27 -4.79
C GLU A 216 6.49 -22.02 -3.64
N LYS A 217 7.39 -21.33 -2.91
CA LYS A 217 8.01 -21.93 -1.70
C LYS A 217 6.98 -22.18 -0.61
N MET A 218 6.02 -21.27 -0.42
CA MET A 218 4.93 -21.47 0.53
C MET A 218 4.03 -22.65 0.13
N VAL A 219 3.73 -22.81 -1.16
CA VAL A 219 3.02 -23.99 -1.67
C VAL A 219 3.80 -25.29 -1.39
N GLN A 220 5.13 -25.30 -1.62
CA GLN A 220 6.00 -26.44 -1.30
C GLN A 220 6.01 -26.80 0.19
N LEU A 221 5.81 -25.80 1.06
CA LEU A 221 5.69 -25.98 2.51
C LEU A 221 4.25 -26.34 2.94
N GLU A 222 3.36 -26.61 1.98
CA GLU A 222 1.95 -26.96 2.20
C GLU A 222 1.14 -25.87 2.91
N ALA A 223 1.49 -24.59 2.69
CA ALA A 223 0.78 -23.45 3.26
C ALA A 223 -0.71 -23.47 2.89
N ARG A 224 -1.56 -23.10 3.85
CA ARG A 224 -3.01 -22.94 3.67
C ARG A 224 -3.51 -21.78 4.48
N VAL A 225 -4.39 -20.96 3.88
CA VAL A 225 -5.15 -19.96 4.63
C VAL A 225 -6.24 -20.65 5.46
N THR A 226 -6.50 -20.15 6.66
CA THR A 226 -7.46 -20.73 7.62
C THR A 226 -8.70 -19.87 7.79
N ILE A 227 -8.68 -18.64 7.28
CA ILE A 227 -9.81 -17.72 7.29
C ILE A 227 -10.20 -17.37 5.84
N PRO A 228 -11.45 -16.94 5.57
CA PRO A 228 -11.85 -16.42 4.27
C PRO A 228 -10.89 -15.32 3.81
N THR A 229 -10.25 -15.53 2.67
CA THR A 229 -9.17 -14.65 2.21
C THR A 229 -9.33 -14.35 0.74
N THR A 230 -9.47 -13.07 0.39
CA THR A 230 -9.50 -12.55 -0.96
C THR A 230 -8.10 -12.11 -1.42
N ILE A 231 -7.95 -11.77 -2.69
CA ILE A 231 -6.66 -11.37 -3.26
C ILE A 231 -6.78 -10.10 -4.09
N ASN A 232 -5.75 -9.26 -4.02
CA ASN A 232 -5.63 -8.02 -4.76
C ASN A 232 -5.48 -8.26 -6.27
N ALA A 233 -5.57 -7.19 -7.05
CA ALA A 233 -5.31 -7.20 -8.48
C ALA A 233 -3.90 -7.72 -8.78
N ILE A 234 -3.77 -8.43 -9.89
CA ILE A 234 -2.54 -9.06 -10.35
C ILE A 234 -1.96 -8.36 -11.58
N SER A 235 -0.88 -8.89 -12.14
CA SER A 235 -0.19 -8.26 -13.27
C SER A 235 -0.76 -8.59 -14.64
N VAL A 236 -1.75 -9.49 -14.75
CA VAL A 236 -2.32 -9.96 -16.03
C VAL A 236 -3.81 -10.25 -15.91
N ASP A 237 -4.56 -10.10 -17.01
CA ASP A 237 -5.90 -10.73 -17.14
C ASP A 237 -5.69 -12.24 -17.28
N ARG A 238 -6.09 -13.01 -16.30
CA ARG A 238 -5.82 -14.45 -16.23
C ARG A 238 -6.37 -15.25 -17.42
N GLU A 239 -7.47 -14.84 -18.00
CA GLU A 239 -8.12 -15.56 -19.06
C GLU A 239 -7.65 -15.11 -20.46
N ASN A 240 -7.22 -13.84 -20.59
CA ASN A 240 -7.01 -13.22 -21.89
C ASN A 240 -5.63 -12.59 -22.11
N TRP A 241 -4.69 -12.76 -21.18
CA TRP A 241 -3.37 -12.12 -21.31
C TRP A 241 -2.61 -12.51 -22.59
N GLN A 242 -2.84 -13.72 -23.13
CA GLN A 242 -2.19 -14.20 -24.35
C GLN A 242 -2.49 -13.31 -25.57
N THR A 243 -3.66 -12.65 -25.57
CA THR A 243 -4.09 -11.76 -26.63
C THR A 243 -3.73 -10.29 -26.39
N SER A 244 -3.18 -9.98 -25.21
CA SER A 244 -2.87 -8.60 -24.79
C SER A 244 -1.51 -8.09 -25.30
N GLY A 245 -0.73 -8.93 -26.00
CA GLY A 245 0.60 -8.59 -26.50
C GLY A 245 1.73 -8.68 -25.46
N LEU A 246 1.42 -9.12 -24.24
CA LEU A 246 2.44 -9.35 -23.20
C LEU A 246 3.44 -10.44 -23.60
N PRO A 247 4.72 -10.33 -23.19
CA PRO A 247 5.68 -11.42 -23.36
C PRO A 247 5.15 -12.72 -22.72
N PRO A 248 5.18 -13.86 -23.44
CA PRO A 248 4.66 -15.13 -22.92
C PRO A 248 5.30 -15.56 -21.60
N ASP A 249 6.59 -15.31 -21.40
CA ASP A 249 7.30 -15.62 -20.17
C ASP A 249 6.74 -14.82 -18.99
N PHE A 250 6.51 -13.52 -19.16
CA PHE A 250 5.92 -12.66 -18.14
C PHE A 250 4.50 -13.12 -17.78
N GLY A 251 3.65 -13.36 -18.79
CA GLY A 251 2.26 -13.80 -18.58
C GLY A 251 2.19 -15.15 -17.86
N ASN A 252 3.06 -16.10 -18.20
CA ASN A 252 3.15 -17.39 -17.55
C ASN A 252 3.57 -17.26 -16.07
N ARG A 253 4.61 -16.46 -15.78
CA ARG A 253 5.08 -16.25 -14.40
C ARG A 253 4.03 -15.54 -13.54
N ALA A 254 3.37 -14.51 -14.06
CA ALA A 254 2.29 -13.82 -13.36
C ALA A 254 1.09 -14.76 -13.08
N SER A 255 0.75 -15.64 -14.03
CA SER A 255 -0.30 -16.64 -13.83
C SER A 255 0.10 -17.67 -12.76
N ARG A 256 1.34 -18.17 -12.76
CA ARG A 256 1.85 -19.09 -11.74
C ARG A 256 1.81 -18.48 -10.34
N LEU A 257 2.14 -17.18 -10.22
CA LEU A 257 2.05 -16.47 -8.95
C LEU A 257 0.62 -16.48 -8.41
N ALA A 258 -0.36 -16.15 -9.25
CA ALA A 258 -1.77 -16.22 -8.87
C ALA A 258 -2.22 -17.65 -8.52
N ASP A 259 -1.78 -18.67 -9.30
CA ASP A 259 -2.08 -20.08 -9.06
C ASP A 259 -1.53 -20.56 -7.71
N ALA A 260 -0.35 -20.09 -7.31
CA ALA A 260 0.23 -20.41 -6.01
C ALA A 260 -0.67 -19.94 -4.86
N TYR A 261 -1.17 -18.69 -4.90
CA TYR A 261 -2.10 -18.19 -3.89
C TYR A 261 -3.44 -18.95 -3.88
N ILE A 262 -4.01 -19.24 -5.06
CA ILE A 262 -5.22 -20.07 -5.17
C ILE A 262 -4.99 -21.47 -4.59
N THR A 263 -3.82 -22.05 -4.84
CA THR A 263 -3.44 -23.36 -4.30
C THR A 263 -3.39 -23.33 -2.76
N MET A 264 -3.00 -22.21 -2.16
CA MET A 264 -3.02 -22.03 -0.71
C MET A 264 -4.44 -21.79 -0.14
N GLY A 265 -5.48 -21.74 -1.00
CA GLY A 265 -6.88 -21.58 -0.59
C GLY A 265 -7.39 -20.13 -0.64
N VAL A 266 -6.65 -19.22 -1.26
CA VAL A 266 -7.09 -17.84 -1.43
C VAL A 266 -8.14 -17.75 -2.54
N GLU A 267 -9.20 -16.99 -2.30
CA GLU A 267 -10.31 -16.77 -3.25
C GLU A 267 -9.87 -15.85 -4.39
N PRO A 268 -10.04 -16.25 -5.68
CA PRO A 268 -9.52 -15.53 -6.83
C PRO A 268 -10.35 -14.29 -7.19
N THR A 269 -10.41 -13.32 -6.32
CA THR A 269 -11.19 -12.09 -6.50
C THR A 269 -10.48 -11.03 -7.34
N PHE A 270 -9.16 -11.03 -7.36
CA PHE A 270 -8.27 -10.15 -8.13
C PHE A 270 -8.73 -8.69 -8.18
N THR A 271 -8.95 -8.10 -6.99
CA THR A 271 -9.44 -6.72 -6.90
C THR A 271 -8.72 -5.91 -5.83
N CYS A 272 -8.34 -4.68 -6.15
CA CYS A 272 -7.81 -3.72 -5.17
C CYS A 272 -8.92 -2.95 -4.40
N ALA A 273 -10.19 -3.32 -4.63
CA ALA A 273 -11.35 -2.76 -3.94
C ALA A 273 -12.23 -3.87 -3.30
N PRO A 274 -11.67 -4.70 -2.38
CA PRO A 274 -12.40 -5.81 -1.76
C PRO A 274 -13.62 -5.37 -0.95
N TYR A 275 -13.68 -4.12 -0.55
CA TYR A 275 -14.82 -3.51 0.13
C TYR A 275 -16.06 -3.30 -0.78
N LEU A 276 -15.92 -3.49 -2.10
CA LEU A 276 -17.03 -3.52 -3.05
C LEU A 276 -17.61 -4.92 -3.25
N LEU A 277 -16.96 -5.96 -2.74
CA LEU A 277 -17.44 -7.34 -2.81
C LEU A 277 -18.67 -7.53 -1.89
N THR A 278 -19.45 -8.58 -2.18
CA THR A 278 -20.67 -8.89 -1.42
C THR A 278 -20.36 -9.19 0.05
N ASP A 279 -19.28 -9.94 0.32
CA ASP A 279 -18.85 -10.29 1.69
C ASP A 279 -17.84 -9.28 2.25
N LYS A 280 -18.17 -7.99 2.21
CA LYS A 280 -17.35 -6.93 2.80
C LYS A 280 -17.35 -6.98 4.34
N PRO A 281 -16.28 -6.48 4.99
CA PRO A 281 -16.18 -6.42 6.45
C PRO A 281 -17.31 -5.59 7.10
N LYS A 282 -17.69 -5.99 8.31
CA LYS A 282 -18.68 -5.29 9.13
C LYS A 282 -18.02 -4.33 10.12
N PHE A 283 -18.81 -3.41 10.67
CA PHE A 283 -18.37 -2.52 11.73
C PHE A 283 -17.79 -3.30 12.93
N GLY A 284 -16.61 -2.89 13.39
CA GLY A 284 -15.89 -3.51 14.50
C GLY A 284 -15.21 -4.86 14.17
N GLU A 285 -15.41 -5.42 12.98
CA GLU A 285 -14.79 -6.67 12.57
C GLU A 285 -13.27 -6.50 12.42
N LYS A 286 -12.51 -7.40 13.04
CA LYS A 286 -11.05 -7.42 12.94
C LYS A 286 -10.64 -8.26 11.73
N ILE A 287 -9.87 -7.66 10.83
CA ILE A 287 -9.46 -8.24 9.56
C ILE A 287 -7.96 -8.07 9.36
N GLY A 288 -7.34 -8.83 8.46
CA GLY A 288 -5.93 -8.74 8.11
C GLY A 288 -5.76 -8.34 6.64
N TRP A 289 -5.69 -7.02 6.37
CA TRP A 289 -5.55 -6.47 5.03
C TRP A 289 -4.25 -5.67 4.89
N SER A 290 -3.67 -5.63 3.68
CA SER A 290 -2.42 -4.91 3.37
C SER A 290 -2.58 -3.81 2.34
N GLU A 291 -3.40 -3.99 1.28
CA GLU A 291 -3.60 -2.95 0.26
C GLU A 291 -4.02 -1.62 0.89
N SER A 292 -3.20 -0.59 0.72
CA SER A 292 -3.33 0.68 1.46
C SER A 292 -4.70 1.35 1.31
N ASN A 293 -5.25 1.43 0.08
CA ASN A 293 -6.56 2.03 -0.13
C ASN A 293 -7.68 1.20 0.52
N ALA A 294 -7.55 -0.13 0.48
CA ALA A 294 -8.53 -1.06 1.04
C ALA A 294 -8.54 -0.98 2.57
N VAL A 295 -7.37 -0.93 3.19
CA VAL A 295 -7.19 -0.72 4.64
C VAL A 295 -7.86 0.58 5.08
N ILE A 296 -7.55 1.69 4.40
CA ILE A 296 -8.09 3.01 4.75
C ILE A 296 -9.61 3.01 4.62
N PHE A 297 -10.15 2.50 3.51
CA PHE A 297 -11.60 2.44 3.31
C PHE A 297 -12.30 1.56 4.35
N ALA A 298 -11.76 0.36 4.62
CA ALA A 298 -12.33 -0.56 5.60
C ALA A 298 -12.37 0.04 7.00
N ASN A 299 -11.28 0.67 7.45
CA ASN A 299 -11.22 1.31 8.74
C ASN A 299 -12.12 2.55 8.83
N THR A 300 -12.08 3.41 7.82
CA THR A 300 -12.74 4.72 7.78
C THR A 300 -14.23 4.61 7.52
N VAL A 301 -14.61 3.95 6.41
CA VAL A 301 -15.99 3.95 5.91
C VAL A 301 -16.79 2.79 6.48
N LEU A 302 -16.21 1.59 6.56
CA LEU A 302 -16.91 0.42 7.10
C LEU A 302 -16.78 0.32 8.62
N GLY A 303 -15.79 0.98 9.23
CA GLY A 303 -15.50 0.87 10.67
C GLY A 303 -14.95 -0.50 11.07
N ALA A 304 -14.40 -1.26 10.12
CA ALA A 304 -13.63 -2.46 10.39
C ALA A 304 -12.28 -2.11 11.04
N ARG A 305 -11.51 -3.10 11.47
CA ARG A 305 -10.25 -2.88 12.19
C ARG A 305 -9.13 -3.70 11.58
N THR A 306 -8.17 -3.01 10.95
CA THR A 306 -6.95 -3.61 10.43
C THR A 306 -5.80 -2.60 10.43
N GLN A 307 -4.60 -3.05 10.79
CA GLN A 307 -3.40 -2.28 10.52
C GLN A 307 -3.10 -2.31 9.02
N LYS A 308 -2.23 -1.42 8.57
CA LYS A 308 -1.63 -1.45 7.24
C LYS A 308 -0.42 -2.39 7.31
N HIS A 309 -0.70 -3.69 7.14
CA HIS A 309 0.33 -4.72 7.25
C HIS A 309 1.29 -4.67 6.06
N PRO A 310 2.60 -4.95 6.24
CA PRO A 310 3.53 -5.15 5.13
C PRO A 310 3.16 -6.39 4.30
N ASP A 311 3.53 -6.40 3.00
CA ASP A 311 3.37 -7.56 2.13
C ASP A 311 4.04 -8.81 2.73
N TYR A 312 3.43 -9.95 2.55
CA TYR A 312 3.69 -11.26 3.16
C TYR A 312 3.10 -11.45 4.57
N LEU A 313 3.02 -10.41 5.41
CA LEU A 313 2.40 -10.55 6.73
C LEU A 313 0.90 -10.84 6.61
N ASP A 314 0.24 -10.30 5.61
CA ASP A 314 -1.16 -10.59 5.27
C ASP A 314 -1.41 -12.07 5.03
N LEU A 315 -0.53 -12.76 4.28
CA LEU A 315 -0.61 -14.21 4.10
C LEU A 315 -0.43 -14.94 5.44
N PHE A 316 0.58 -14.57 6.24
CA PHE A 316 0.82 -15.22 7.53
C PHE A 316 -0.34 -15.00 8.51
N ILE A 317 -0.94 -13.83 8.50
CA ILE A 317 -2.17 -13.52 9.25
C ILE A 317 -3.33 -14.39 8.73
N ALA A 318 -3.49 -14.52 7.42
CA ALA A 318 -4.54 -15.35 6.81
C ALA A 318 -4.36 -16.85 7.13
N MET A 319 -3.12 -17.33 7.23
CA MET A 319 -2.78 -18.72 7.58
C MET A 319 -3.03 -19.04 9.06
N THR A 320 -2.91 -18.04 9.94
CA THR A 320 -3.02 -18.24 11.40
C THR A 320 -4.33 -17.75 11.99
N GLY A 321 -5.04 -16.85 11.29
CA GLY A 321 -6.18 -16.10 11.82
C GLY A 321 -5.80 -15.15 12.95
N ARG A 322 -4.52 -14.77 13.06
CA ARG A 322 -3.98 -13.98 14.17
C ARG A 322 -3.19 -12.77 13.68
N ALA A 323 -3.34 -11.63 14.34
CA ALA A 323 -2.57 -10.41 14.10
C ALA A 323 -2.08 -9.78 15.41
N PRO A 324 -0.99 -8.99 15.41
CA PRO A 324 -0.57 -8.21 16.59
C PRO A 324 -1.67 -7.26 17.08
N ALA A 325 -1.94 -7.24 18.39
CA ALA A 325 -2.98 -6.40 19.00
C ALA A 325 -2.49 -4.96 19.20
N VAL A 326 -2.23 -4.23 18.11
CA VAL A 326 -1.67 -2.87 18.15
C VAL A 326 -2.49 -1.86 17.38
N GLY A 327 -2.22 -0.57 17.59
CA GLY A 327 -2.75 0.55 16.81
C GLY A 327 -4.27 0.51 16.66
N VAL A 328 -4.76 0.53 15.43
CA VAL A 328 -6.19 0.68 15.11
C VAL A 328 -7.04 -0.57 15.36
N TYR A 329 -6.47 -1.69 15.78
CA TYR A 329 -7.23 -2.80 16.34
C TYR A 329 -7.90 -2.41 17.68
N SER A 330 -7.29 -1.49 18.44
CA SER A 330 -7.86 -0.94 19.68
C SER A 330 -8.65 0.35 19.41
N THR A 331 -9.65 0.63 20.24
CA THR A 331 -10.40 1.89 20.14
C THR A 331 -9.52 3.11 20.45
N PHE A 332 -8.56 2.96 21.35
CA PHE A 332 -7.62 4.04 21.68
C PHE A 332 -6.72 4.41 20.51
N GLY A 333 -6.19 3.41 19.79
CA GLY A 333 -5.34 3.62 18.62
C GLY A 333 -6.04 4.28 17.43
N ARG A 334 -7.37 4.35 17.45
CA ARG A 334 -8.21 4.99 16.42
C ARG A 334 -8.58 6.44 16.72
N ALA A 335 -8.10 6.98 17.84
CA ALA A 335 -8.41 8.36 18.22
C ALA A 335 -7.78 9.35 17.25
N ALA A 336 -8.56 10.36 16.83
CA ALA A 336 -8.03 11.45 16.02
C ALA A 336 -6.98 12.25 16.80
N LYS A 337 -5.89 12.61 16.13
CA LYS A 337 -4.75 13.36 16.69
C LYS A 337 -4.61 14.77 16.11
N VAL A 338 -5.31 15.06 15.03
CA VAL A 338 -5.35 16.37 14.36
C VAL A 338 -6.75 16.60 13.77
N LYS A 339 -7.20 17.83 13.74
CA LYS A 339 -8.44 18.25 13.06
C LYS A 339 -8.07 18.94 11.74
N VAL A 340 -8.73 18.54 10.65
CA VAL A 340 -8.60 19.17 9.33
C VAL A 340 -9.95 19.78 8.98
N GLU A 341 -10.01 21.10 8.93
CA GLU A 341 -11.21 21.89 8.63
C GLU A 341 -11.24 22.25 7.14
N ILE A 342 -12.31 21.88 6.46
CA ILE A 342 -12.49 22.09 5.02
C ILE A 342 -13.42 23.27 4.80
N ASP A 343 -12.93 24.30 4.13
CA ASP A 343 -13.74 25.39 3.62
C ASP A 343 -14.15 25.05 2.17
N ILE A 344 -15.39 24.57 2.00
CA ILE A 344 -15.94 24.25 0.66
C ILE A 344 -16.07 25.54 -0.15
N PRO A 345 -15.56 25.57 -1.41
CA PRO A 345 -15.73 26.74 -2.27
C PRO A 345 -17.21 27.08 -2.48
N GLU A 346 -17.60 28.34 -2.31
CA GLU A 346 -19.00 28.80 -2.44
C GLU A 346 -19.66 28.41 -3.77
N ASN A 347 -18.87 28.38 -4.85
CA ASN A 347 -19.32 28.05 -6.21
C ASN A 347 -19.15 26.56 -6.56
N TRP A 348 -18.79 25.70 -5.57
CA TRP A 348 -18.69 24.28 -5.84
C TRP A 348 -20.08 23.70 -6.20
N PRO A 349 -20.25 23.11 -7.38
CA PRO A 349 -21.53 22.54 -7.77
C PRO A 349 -21.75 21.21 -7.02
N PRO A 350 -22.88 21.05 -6.30
CA PRO A 350 -23.18 19.81 -5.62
C PRO A 350 -23.07 18.59 -6.58
N GLY A 351 -22.34 17.56 -6.18
CA GLY A 351 -22.12 16.37 -6.99
C GLY A 351 -20.93 16.43 -7.96
N ASP A 352 -20.12 17.50 -7.96
CA ASP A 352 -18.82 17.48 -8.63
C ASP A 352 -17.84 16.63 -7.79
N GLU A 353 -17.57 15.44 -8.31
CA GLU A 353 -16.76 14.43 -7.63
C GLU A 353 -15.27 14.78 -7.49
N MET A 354 -14.78 15.79 -8.24
CA MET A 354 -13.37 16.18 -8.26
C MET A 354 -12.87 16.69 -6.91
N ILE A 355 -13.74 17.19 -6.06
CA ILE A 355 -13.36 17.71 -4.76
C ILE A 355 -12.81 16.63 -3.82
N TRP A 356 -13.35 15.40 -3.89
CA TRP A 356 -13.04 14.32 -2.96
C TRP A 356 -11.58 13.84 -3.02
N PRO A 357 -11.00 13.53 -4.20
CA PRO A 357 -9.59 13.17 -4.29
C PRO A 357 -8.66 14.34 -3.91
N LEU A 358 -9.03 15.60 -4.15
CA LEU A 358 -8.23 16.76 -3.74
C LEU A 358 -8.20 16.90 -2.22
N ILE A 359 -9.37 16.79 -1.56
CA ILE A 359 -9.46 16.81 -0.08
C ILE A 359 -8.65 15.66 0.51
N GLY A 360 -8.82 14.43 0.00
CA GLY A 360 -8.09 13.27 0.49
C GLY A 360 -6.58 13.47 0.42
N TRP A 361 -6.08 13.90 -0.73
CA TRP A 361 -4.65 14.12 -0.97
C TRP A 361 -4.07 15.21 -0.06
N LEU A 362 -4.77 16.35 0.10
CA LEU A 362 -4.34 17.44 0.99
C LEU A 362 -4.40 17.03 2.46
N THR A 363 -5.46 16.32 2.86
CA THR A 363 -5.60 15.81 4.23
C THR A 363 -4.42 14.92 4.61
N GLY A 364 -3.98 14.05 3.69
CA GLY A 364 -2.81 13.22 3.92
C GLY A 364 -1.51 14.04 4.03
N LYS A 365 -1.32 15.09 3.23
CA LYS A 365 -0.15 16.00 3.35
C LYS A 365 -0.12 16.75 4.69
N LEU A 366 -1.29 17.11 5.23
CA LEU A 366 -1.40 17.79 6.53
C LEU A 366 -1.33 16.84 7.72
N ALA A 367 -1.61 15.57 7.51
CA ALA A 367 -1.61 14.52 8.52
C ALA A 367 -0.83 13.27 8.04
N PRO A 368 0.48 13.39 7.76
CA PRO A 368 1.26 12.28 7.20
C PRO A 368 1.44 11.13 8.19
N ASP A 369 1.42 11.42 9.50
CA ASP A 369 1.72 10.52 10.63
C ASP A 369 0.68 10.59 11.76
N LYS A 370 -0.52 11.12 11.48
CA LYS A 370 -1.59 11.33 12.47
C LYS A 370 -2.94 11.01 11.89
N ILE A 371 -3.77 10.27 12.62
CA ILE A 371 -5.17 10.06 12.24
C ILE A 371 -5.91 11.40 12.29
N PRO A 372 -6.42 11.92 11.17
CA PRO A 372 -7.16 13.19 11.15
C PRO A 372 -8.65 13.01 11.40
N LEU A 373 -9.28 14.03 12.00
CA LEU A 373 -10.72 14.27 11.98
C LEU A 373 -11.00 15.39 10.95
N VAL A 374 -11.60 15.02 9.84
CA VAL A 374 -12.05 15.95 8.79
C VAL A 374 -13.42 16.50 9.18
N VAL A 375 -13.57 17.83 9.15
CA VAL A 375 -14.81 18.55 9.45
C VAL A 375 -15.11 19.58 8.34
N GLY A 376 -16.35 20.03 8.24
CA GLY A 376 -16.80 20.96 7.20
C GLY A 376 -17.43 20.28 5.98
N LEU A 377 -17.61 18.95 6.02
CA LEU A 377 -18.24 18.16 4.97
C LEU A 377 -19.64 17.65 5.37
N GLU A 378 -20.11 17.94 6.59
CA GLU A 378 -21.28 17.33 7.24
C GLU A 378 -22.58 17.50 6.45
N ASN A 379 -22.69 18.56 5.67
CA ASN A 379 -23.89 18.89 4.86
C ASN A 379 -23.81 18.35 3.41
N LEU A 380 -22.74 17.61 3.07
CA LEU A 380 -22.61 16.99 1.77
C LEU A 380 -23.16 15.57 1.80
N GLU A 381 -23.50 15.02 0.64
CA GLU A 381 -24.00 13.65 0.48
C GLU A 381 -23.03 12.85 -0.39
N PRO A 382 -21.86 12.44 0.14
CA PRO A 382 -20.90 11.68 -0.64
C PRO A 382 -21.43 10.29 -0.99
N THR A 383 -21.21 9.90 -2.21
CA THR A 383 -21.41 8.51 -2.65
C THR A 383 -20.29 7.61 -2.10
N ILE A 384 -20.46 6.31 -2.20
CA ILE A 384 -19.39 5.32 -1.89
C ILE A 384 -18.16 5.56 -2.76
N ASP A 385 -18.33 5.95 -4.02
CA ASP A 385 -17.23 6.23 -4.94
C ASP A 385 -16.48 7.53 -4.57
N ASP A 386 -17.18 8.54 -4.08
CA ASP A 386 -16.56 9.76 -3.55
C ASP A 386 -15.67 9.45 -2.33
N LEU A 387 -16.19 8.68 -1.37
CA LEU A 387 -15.41 8.24 -0.21
C LEU A 387 -14.24 7.32 -0.61
N LYS A 388 -14.44 6.46 -1.63
CA LYS A 388 -13.37 5.64 -2.23
C LYS A 388 -12.25 6.52 -2.80
N ALA A 389 -12.61 7.55 -3.57
CA ALA A 389 -11.65 8.48 -4.18
C ALA A 389 -10.88 9.28 -3.12
N LEU A 390 -11.57 9.76 -2.07
CA LEU A 390 -10.96 10.45 -0.94
C LEU A 390 -9.97 9.55 -0.18
N CYS A 391 -10.40 8.34 0.22
CA CYS A 391 -9.57 7.40 0.96
C CYS A 391 -8.34 6.96 0.16
N ALA A 392 -8.51 6.70 -1.16
CA ALA A 392 -7.39 6.31 -2.02
C ALA A 392 -6.37 7.44 -2.19
N ALA A 393 -6.81 8.68 -2.35
CA ALA A 393 -5.93 9.83 -2.45
C ALA A 393 -5.23 10.14 -1.11
N PHE A 394 -5.93 10.04 0.02
CA PHE A 394 -5.34 10.17 1.37
C PHE A 394 -4.17 9.21 1.57
N GLY A 395 -4.34 7.95 1.19
CA GLY A 395 -3.31 6.91 1.36
C GLY A 395 -2.05 7.13 0.52
N THR A 396 -2.04 8.08 -0.43
CA THR A 396 -0.83 8.42 -1.21
C THR A 396 0.12 9.37 -0.47
N THR A 397 -0.40 10.12 0.49
CA THR A 397 0.34 11.19 1.19
C THR A 397 0.38 11.00 2.71
N SER A 398 -0.34 9.98 3.23
CA SER A 398 -0.33 9.62 4.66
C SER A 398 0.06 8.16 4.87
N GLY A 399 0.84 7.92 5.94
CA GLY A 399 1.15 6.56 6.43
C GLY A 399 0.02 5.96 7.27
N GLU A 400 -0.95 6.76 7.70
CA GLU A 400 -2.01 6.33 8.61
C GLU A 400 -3.00 5.36 7.96
N PRO A 401 -3.49 4.37 8.72
CA PRO A 401 -4.40 3.35 8.21
C PRO A 401 -5.87 3.82 8.14
N MET A 402 -6.19 5.04 8.55
CA MET A 402 -7.54 5.58 8.56
C MET A 402 -7.59 7.10 8.74
N LEU A 403 -8.77 7.64 8.51
CA LEU A 403 -9.18 8.99 8.89
C LEU A 403 -10.63 8.96 9.40
N HIS A 404 -11.06 10.05 10.04
CA HIS A 404 -12.46 10.25 10.40
C HIS A 404 -13.05 11.40 9.57
N ILE A 405 -14.28 11.26 9.09
CA ILE A 405 -15.01 12.31 8.38
C ILE A 405 -16.31 12.55 9.14
N LEU A 406 -16.42 13.72 9.78
CA LEU A 406 -17.58 14.06 10.62
C LEU A 406 -18.87 14.02 9.79
N GLY A 407 -19.89 13.36 10.32
CA GLY A 407 -21.18 13.16 9.64
C GLY A 407 -21.23 11.98 8.67
N HIS A 408 -20.10 11.41 8.24
CA HIS A 408 -20.07 10.40 7.17
C HIS A 408 -19.42 9.08 7.56
N THR A 409 -18.57 9.03 8.59
CA THR A 409 -17.91 7.80 9.01
C THR A 409 -18.34 7.36 10.41
N PRO A 410 -18.45 6.05 10.67
CA PRO A 410 -19.21 5.53 11.82
C PRO A 410 -18.61 5.92 13.18
N GLU A 411 -17.30 6.17 13.26
CA GLU A 411 -16.63 6.51 14.51
C GLU A 411 -16.32 8.01 14.67
N ALA A 412 -16.65 8.84 13.69
CA ALA A 412 -16.30 10.27 13.71
C ALA A 412 -16.95 11.06 14.84
N THR A 413 -18.19 10.71 15.21
CA THR A 413 -18.97 11.42 16.25
C THR A 413 -18.43 11.23 17.67
N VAL A 414 -17.66 10.17 17.90
CA VAL A 414 -17.07 9.87 19.25
C VAL A 414 -15.67 10.44 19.40
N GLN A 415 -15.15 11.14 18.39
CA GLN A 415 -13.81 11.71 18.44
C GLN A 415 -13.75 12.96 19.32
N PRO A 416 -12.67 13.16 20.09
CA PRO A 416 -12.48 14.37 20.86
C PRO A 416 -12.24 15.56 19.91
N GLN A 417 -13.23 16.47 19.81
CA GLN A 417 -13.10 17.66 18.97
C GLN A 417 -12.41 18.84 19.70
N GLN A 418 -12.27 18.76 21.03
CA GLN A 418 -11.61 19.78 21.83
C GLN A 418 -10.11 19.50 21.93
N ASN A 419 -9.32 20.56 21.85
CA ASN A 419 -7.87 20.55 22.00
C ASN A 419 -7.06 19.85 20.88
N LEU A 420 -7.67 19.50 19.74
CA LEU A 420 -6.90 19.06 18.57
C LEU A 420 -6.27 20.26 17.86
N LYS A 421 -5.01 20.13 17.45
CA LYS A 421 -4.42 21.08 16.50
C LYS A 421 -5.30 21.13 15.25
N THR A 422 -5.65 22.31 14.78
CA THR A 422 -6.48 22.49 13.59
C THR A 422 -5.61 22.95 12.43
N GLU A 423 -5.68 22.19 11.33
CA GLU A 423 -5.19 22.56 10.01
C GLU A 423 -6.39 22.94 9.13
N LYS A 424 -6.17 23.77 8.09
CA LYS A 424 -7.25 24.23 7.22
C LYS A 424 -6.95 23.94 5.76
N ILE A 425 -7.98 23.55 5.03
CA ILE A 425 -7.97 23.43 3.57
C ILE A 425 -9.03 24.39 3.02
N ASN A 426 -8.60 25.36 2.25
CA ASN A 426 -9.46 26.34 1.59
C ASN A 426 -9.36 26.23 0.05
N SER A 427 -10.10 27.07 -0.67
CA SER A 427 -10.12 27.10 -2.13
C SER A 427 -8.74 27.28 -2.77
N HIS A 428 -7.83 28.04 -2.14
CA HIS A 428 -6.46 28.23 -2.62
C HIS A 428 -5.67 26.92 -2.55
N ASN A 429 -5.74 26.20 -1.42
CA ASN A 429 -5.05 24.91 -1.27
C ASN A 429 -5.60 23.85 -2.24
N LEU A 430 -6.92 23.79 -2.43
CA LEU A 430 -7.55 22.91 -3.41
C LEU A 430 -7.07 23.20 -4.84
N ARG A 431 -6.93 24.47 -5.19
CA ARG A 431 -6.41 24.90 -6.49
C ARG A 431 -4.95 24.53 -6.69
N GLU A 432 -4.10 24.74 -5.68
CA GLU A 432 -2.69 24.32 -5.73
C GLU A 432 -2.57 22.81 -5.91
N ALA A 433 -3.33 22.02 -5.14
CA ALA A 433 -3.38 20.57 -5.27
C ALA A 433 -3.83 20.14 -6.68
N TRP A 434 -4.85 20.83 -7.24
CA TRP A 434 -5.28 20.56 -8.60
C TRP A 434 -4.15 20.77 -9.60
N PHE A 435 -3.39 21.88 -9.52
CA PHE A 435 -2.24 22.11 -10.40
C PHE A 435 -1.13 21.09 -10.19
N GLU A 436 -0.87 20.67 -8.95
CA GLU A 436 0.16 19.67 -8.65
C GLU A 436 -0.16 18.29 -9.27
N LEU A 437 -1.43 17.92 -9.30
CA LEU A 437 -1.93 16.67 -9.88
C LEU A 437 -2.26 16.78 -11.39
N ASN A 438 -2.12 17.95 -12.00
CA ASN A 438 -2.46 18.23 -13.40
C ASN A 438 -1.24 18.73 -14.20
N ARG A 439 -0.17 17.92 -14.22
CA ARG A 439 1.07 18.23 -14.95
C ARG A 439 1.14 17.62 -16.35
N GLY A 440 0.12 16.87 -16.77
CA GLY A 440 0.06 16.21 -18.07
C GLY A 440 -0.26 17.14 -19.22
N LEU A 441 -0.15 16.62 -20.44
CA LEU A 441 -0.45 17.32 -21.69
C LEU A 441 -1.94 17.59 -21.86
N GLU A 442 -2.30 18.55 -22.69
CA GLU A 442 -3.69 18.82 -23.08
C GLU A 442 -4.21 17.82 -24.14
N GLN A 443 -3.33 17.34 -25.03
CA GLN A 443 -3.64 16.22 -25.90
C GLN A 443 -3.67 14.93 -25.08
N ILE A 444 -4.73 14.13 -25.20
CA ILE A 444 -4.96 12.93 -24.41
C ILE A 444 -4.95 11.70 -25.32
N ASP A 445 -4.00 10.80 -25.10
CA ASP A 445 -3.86 9.54 -25.82
C ASP A 445 -4.49 8.38 -25.04
N LEU A 446 -4.50 8.47 -23.69
CA LEU A 446 -5.03 7.46 -22.80
C LEU A 446 -5.85 8.09 -21.67
N VAL A 447 -7.04 7.57 -21.48
CA VAL A 447 -7.85 7.81 -20.27
C VAL A 447 -7.87 6.54 -19.43
N ALA A 448 -7.35 6.62 -18.20
CA ALA A 448 -7.19 5.51 -17.27
C ALA A 448 -8.19 5.63 -16.12
N ILE A 449 -9.15 4.74 -16.03
CA ILE A 449 -10.19 4.70 -14.98
C ILE A 449 -10.04 3.42 -14.16
N GLY A 450 -10.29 3.48 -12.85
CA GLY A 450 -10.34 2.31 -11.97
C GLY A 450 -9.08 2.12 -11.12
N SER A 451 -8.54 3.19 -10.55
CA SER A 451 -7.49 3.12 -9.52
C SER A 451 -7.94 3.87 -8.24
N PRO A 452 -8.55 3.17 -7.27
CA PRO A 452 -8.92 1.74 -7.20
C PRO A 452 -9.98 1.31 -8.22
N HIS A 453 -10.14 -0.02 -8.38
CA HIS A 453 -11.07 -0.64 -9.32
C HIS A 453 -12.41 0.07 -9.40
N ALA A 454 -12.86 0.32 -10.63
CA ALA A 454 -14.14 0.99 -10.88
C ALA A 454 -15.30 0.17 -10.32
N SER A 455 -16.25 0.84 -9.68
CA SER A 455 -17.52 0.28 -9.25
C SER A 455 -18.48 0.11 -10.44
N ILE A 456 -19.53 -0.65 -10.25
CA ILE A 456 -20.60 -0.74 -11.26
C ILE A 456 -21.27 0.61 -11.50
N ASP A 457 -21.39 1.45 -10.47
CA ASP A 457 -22.01 2.77 -10.58
C ASP A 457 -21.14 3.75 -11.38
N GLU A 458 -19.81 3.71 -11.23
CA GLU A 458 -18.90 4.45 -12.10
C GLU A 458 -19.01 3.99 -13.56
N ILE A 459 -19.07 2.67 -13.80
CA ILE A 459 -19.24 2.11 -15.16
C ILE A 459 -20.58 2.53 -15.78
N ARG A 460 -21.68 2.49 -15.02
CA ARG A 460 -23.00 3.00 -15.44
C ARG A 460 -22.94 4.49 -15.79
N LYS A 461 -22.29 5.28 -14.93
CA LYS A 461 -22.13 6.73 -15.12
C LYS A 461 -21.33 7.05 -16.39
N ILE A 462 -20.28 6.29 -16.70
CA ILE A 462 -19.53 6.44 -17.95
C ILE A 462 -20.42 6.18 -19.16
N ALA A 463 -21.21 5.12 -19.17
CA ALA A 463 -22.13 4.80 -20.26
C ALA A 463 -23.17 5.92 -20.49
N ILE A 464 -23.73 6.48 -19.41
CA ILE A 464 -24.65 7.61 -19.48
C ILE A 464 -23.95 8.86 -20.03
N LEU A 465 -22.75 9.17 -19.54
CA LEU A 465 -21.97 10.34 -19.97
C LEU A 465 -21.54 10.26 -21.43
N LEU A 466 -21.31 9.07 -21.96
CA LEU A 466 -21.02 8.87 -23.39
C LEU A 466 -22.15 9.37 -24.27
N ASN A 467 -23.39 9.12 -23.89
CA ASN A 467 -24.58 9.55 -24.65
C ASN A 467 -24.46 9.24 -26.15
N GLY A 468 -24.09 8.02 -26.51
CA GLY A 468 -23.91 7.54 -27.89
C GLY A 468 -22.62 8.03 -28.60
N ARG A 469 -21.77 8.83 -27.94
CA ARG A 469 -20.49 9.26 -28.52
C ARG A 469 -19.48 8.10 -28.55
N LYS A 470 -18.50 8.19 -29.43
CA LYS A 470 -17.39 7.26 -29.54
C LYS A 470 -16.09 7.92 -29.09
N CYS A 471 -15.14 7.11 -28.67
CA CYS A 471 -13.79 7.59 -28.41
C CYS A 471 -13.17 8.21 -29.66
N HIS A 472 -12.37 9.24 -29.45
CA HIS A 472 -11.57 9.84 -30.51
C HIS A 472 -10.59 8.79 -31.08
N PRO A 473 -10.35 8.72 -32.41
CA PRO A 473 -9.52 7.69 -33.01
C PRO A 473 -8.08 7.56 -32.44
N CYS A 474 -7.55 8.65 -31.88
CA CYS A 474 -6.22 8.67 -31.28
C CYS A 474 -6.22 8.51 -29.75
N THR A 475 -7.40 8.30 -29.12
CA THR A 475 -7.52 8.22 -27.67
C THR A 475 -8.13 6.90 -27.25
N GLN A 476 -7.47 6.19 -26.35
CA GLN A 476 -8.00 4.98 -25.73
C GLN A 476 -8.61 5.34 -24.37
N LEU A 477 -9.76 4.81 -24.06
CA LEU A 477 -10.29 4.78 -22.69
C LEU A 477 -10.28 3.33 -22.20
N LYS A 478 -9.58 3.09 -21.09
CA LYS A 478 -9.48 1.77 -20.46
C LYS A 478 -9.95 1.84 -19.02
N ILE A 479 -10.79 0.89 -18.63
CA ILE A 479 -11.36 0.77 -17.28
C ILE A 479 -10.85 -0.50 -16.65
N THR A 480 -10.24 -0.41 -15.46
CA THR A 480 -9.92 -1.60 -14.66
C THR A 480 -10.99 -1.81 -13.59
N THR A 481 -11.43 -3.04 -13.43
CA THR A 481 -12.47 -3.42 -12.47
C THR A 481 -12.35 -4.88 -12.04
N ALA A 482 -13.09 -5.28 -11.00
CA ALA A 482 -13.19 -6.68 -10.60
C ALA A 482 -13.98 -7.49 -11.66
N ARG A 483 -13.63 -8.78 -11.82
CA ARG A 483 -14.32 -9.69 -12.74
C ARG A 483 -15.82 -9.78 -12.44
N SER A 484 -16.21 -9.81 -11.18
CA SER A 484 -17.61 -9.80 -10.75
C SER A 484 -18.35 -8.53 -11.17
N THR A 485 -17.69 -7.37 -11.11
CA THR A 485 -18.27 -6.09 -11.55
C THR A 485 -18.43 -6.06 -13.07
N LYS A 486 -17.43 -6.56 -13.82
CA LYS A 486 -17.56 -6.70 -15.28
C LYS A 486 -18.71 -7.62 -15.65
N GLN A 487 -18.84 -8.77 -15.00
CA GLN A 487 -19.97 -9.68 -15.23
C GLN A 487 -21.32 -9.02 -14.97
N GLN A 488 -21.41 -8.17 -13.95
CA GLN A 488 -22.63 -7.38 -13.72
C GLN A 488 -22.87 -6.40 -14.86
N ALA A 489 -21.84 -5.69 -15.34
CA ALA A 489 -21.95 -4.78 -16.49
C ALA A 489 -22.37 -5.53 -17.77
N ASP A 490 -21.88 -6.76 -17.97
CA ASP A 490 -22.27 -7.66 -19.07
C ASP A 490 -23.78 -7.99 -18.98
N ASN A 491 -24.25 -8.40 -17.80
CA ASN A 491 -25.67 -8.75 -17.57
C ASN A 491 -26.60 -7.54 -17.76
N GLU A 492 -26.12 -6.33 -17.54
CA GLU A 492 -26.87 -5.09 -17.74
C GLU A 492 -26.76 -4.54 -19.19
N GLY A 493 -25.99 -5.21 -20.06
CA GLY A 493 -25.77 -4.77 -21.46
C GLY A 493 -24.86 -3.52 -21.57
N ILE A 494 -24.23 -3.09 -20.47
CA ILE A 494 -23.40 -1.88 -20.44
C ILE A 494 -22.09 -2.11 -21.17
N THR A 495 -21.51 -3.31 -21.05
CA THR A 495 -20.24 -3.66 -21.71
C THR A 495 -20.34 -3.45 -23.22
N GLU A 496 -21.44 -3.89 -23.87
CA GLU A 496 -21.67 -3.70 -25.30
C GLU A 496 -21.69 -2.21 -25.68
N ILE A 497 -22.32 -1.36 -24.87
CA ILE A 497 -22.39 0.09 -25.10
C ILE A 497 -20.97 0.69 -25.06
N LEU A 498 -20.17 0.28 -24.08
CA LEU A 498 -18.80 0.77 -23.90
C LEU A 498 -17.87 0.30 -25.03
N GLU A 499 -17.95 -0.97 -25.41
CA GLU A 499 -17.16 -1.54 -26.51
C GLU A 499 -17.51 -0.91 -27.86
N HIS A 500 -18.79 -0.66 -28.14
CA HIS A 500 -19.21 0.09 -29.33
C HIS A 500 -18.69 1.53 -29.36
N ALA A 501 -18.45 2.12 -28.19
CA ALA A 501 -17.81 3.43 -28.08
C ALA A 501 -16.28 3.37 -28.21
N GLY A 502 -15.68 2.19 -28.28
CA GLY A 502 -14.22 1.98 -28.33
C GLY A 502 -13.55 1.97 -26.96
N ILE A 503 -14.30 1.68 -25.88
CA ILE A 503 -13.79 1.58 -24.51
C ILE A 503 -13.48 0.13 -24.19
N GLN A 504 -12.34 -0.11 -23.57
CA GLN A 504 -11.90 -1.43 -23.11
C GLN A 504 -12.11 -1.57 -21.60
N ILE A 505 -12.85 -2.59 -21.18
CA ILE A 505 -12.91 -3.01 -19.76
C ILE A 505 -11.89 -4.13 -19.56
N MET A 506 -10.99 -3.92 -18.60
CA MET A 506 -9.94 -4.88 -18.21
C MET A 506 -10.23 -5.40 -16.81
N VAL A 507 -10.03 -6.68 -16.60
CA VAL A 507 -10.25 -7.36 -15.31
C VAL A 507 -8.96 -7.90 -14.75
N ASP A 508 -8.94 -8.14 -13.44
CA ASP A 508 -7.81 -8.69 -12.68
C ASP A 508 -6.59 -7.76 -12.56
N LEU A 509 -6.51 -6.71 -13.37
CA LEU A 509 -5.39 -5.76 -13.46
C LEU A 509 -5.67 -4.48 -12.66
N CYS A 510 -4.61 -3.88 -12.11
CA CYS A 510 -4.67 -2.54 -11.53
C CYS A 510 -3.71 -1.60 -12.26
N TRP A 511 -4.05 -0.31 -12.38
CA TRP A 511 -3.19 0.70 -13.00
C TRP A 511 -1.81 0.81 -12.35
N CYS A 512 -1.66 0.38 -11.09
CA CYS A 512 -0.37 0.33 -10.41
C CYS A 512 0.54 -0.82 -10.88
N SER A 513 0.01 -1.80 -11.65
CA SER A 513 0.74 -2.98 -12.14
C SER A 513 0.74 -3.12 -13.67
N ILE A 514 0.04 -2.24 -14.38
CA ILE A 514 -0.06 -2.31 -15.85
C ILE A 514 1.25 -1.84 -16.48
N ILE A 515 1.81 -2.69 -17.34
CA ILE A 515 3.02 -2.43 -18.13
C ILE A 515 2.69 -2.36 -19.63
N GLU A 516 3.65 -1.93 -20.44
CA GLU A 516 3.56 -2.01 -21.89
C GLU A 516 3.54 -3.49 -22.36
N PRO A 517 2.76 -3.84 -23.39
CA PRO A 517 1.95 -2.97 -24.27
C PRO A 517 0.50 -2.75 -23.83
N ILE A 518 0.06 -3.27 -22.66
CA ILE A 518 -1.29 -2.99 -22.14
C ILE A 518 -1.43 -1.49 -21.87
N PHE A 519 -0.42 -0.88 -21.27
CA PHE A 519 -0.23 0.57 -21.34
C PHE A 519 0.25 0.88 -22.77
N PRO A 520 -0.48 1.72 -23.55
CA PRO A 520 -0.11 1.94 -24.92
C PRO A 520 1.26 2.62 -25.03
N THR A 521 2.20 2.00 -25.77
CA THR A 521 3.58 2.49 -25.92
C THR A 521 3.68 3.91 -26.44
N ASN A 522 2.74 4.32 -27.29
CA ASN A 522 2.70 5.65 -27.90
C ASN A 522 1.90 6.68 -27.07
N ALA A 523 1.28 6.28 -25.95
CA ALA A 523 0.53 7.21 -25.12
C ALA A 523 1.49 8.12 -24.34
N ILE A 524 1.42 9.42 -24.59
CA ILE A 524 2.17 10.45 -23.88
C ILE A 524 1.20 11.23 -22.98
N GLY A 525 0.04 11.64 -23.54
CA GLY A 525 -1.01 12.35 -22.83
C GLY A 525 -1.91 11.38 -22.05
N LEU A 526 -1.88 11.48 -20.72
CA LEU A 526 -2.62 10.62 -19.79
C LEU A 526 -3.65 11.42 -19.01
N MET A 527 -4.88 10.90 -18.87
CA MET A 527 -5.91 11.45 -17.99
C MET A 527 -6.52 10.38 -17.10
N THR A 528 -6.94 10.76 -15.89
CA THR A 528 -7.58 9.87 -14.92
C THR A 528 -8.55 10.65 -14.03
N ASN A 529 -9.53 9.95 -13.41
CA ASN A 529 -10.36 10.48 -12.32
C ASN A 529 -9.79 10.16 -10.92
N SER A 530 -8.66 9.44 -10.87
CA SER A 530 -8.08 8.98 -9.62
C SER A 530 -6.96 9.88 -9.12
N GLY A 531 -7.14 10.49 -7.96
CA GLY A 531 -6.08 11.20 -7.25
C GLY A 531 -4.90 10.29 -6.89
N LYS A 532 -5.18 9.01 -6.55
CA LYS A 532 -4.13 8.00 -6.30
C LYS A 532 -3.27 7.80 -7.54
N TYR A 533 -3.89 7.52 -8.68
CA TYR A 533 -3.13 7.27 -9.90
C TYR A 533 -2.44 8.53 -10.44
N ALA A 534 -3.08 9.70 -10.34
CA ALA A 534 -2.47 10.97 -10.72
C ALA A 534 -1.17 11.24 -9.93
N HIS A 535 -1.15 10.90 -8.62
CA HIS A 535 0.03 11.04 -7.78
C HIS A 535 1.18 10.11 -8.23
N TYR A 536 0.87 8.84 -8.54
CA TYR A 536 1.90 7.84 -8.87
C TYR A 536 2.26 7.75 -10.35
N ALA A 537 1.45 8.28 -11.26
CA ALA A 537 1.55 8.05 -12.71
C ALA A 537 2.94 8.33 -13.28
N HIS A 538 3.61 9.40 -12.83
CA HIS A 538 4.96 9.72 -13.30
C HIS A 538 5.97 8.65 -12.91
N GLY A 539 5.97 8.19 -11.67
CA GLY A 539 6.88 7.13 -11.19
C GLY A 539 6.60 5.76 -11.84
N LEU A 540 5.33 5.45 -12.13
CA LEU A 540 4.92 4.16 -12.69
C LEU A 540 5.11 4.06 -14.21
N SER A 541 4.89 5.16 -14.95
CA SER A 541 4.85 5.16 -16.41
C SER A 541 5.76 6.18 -17.08
N ASN A 542 6.49 6.97 -16.31
CA ASN A 542 7.26 8.13 -16.77
C ASN A 542 6.42 9.16 -17.55
N ARG A 543 5.12 9.27 -17.22
CA ARG A 543 4.18 10.23 -17.84
C ARG A 543 3.46 11.01 -16.75
N HIS A 544 3.33 12.31 -16.97
CA HIS A 544 2.49 13.14 -16.12
C HIS A 544 1.03 13.01 -16.54
N SER A 545 0.14 12.96 -15.55
CA SER A 545 -1.29 12.82 -15.79
C SER A 545 -2.04 14.14 -15.68
N ARG A 546 -3.24 14.13 -16.27
CA ARG A 546 -4.34 15.07 -16.03
C ARG A 546 -5.31 14.44 -15.05
N LEU A 547 -5.77 15.20 -14.07
CA LEU A 547 -6.81 14.77 -13.14
C LEU A 547 -8.11 15.50 -13.47
N GLY A 548 -9.21 14.77 -13.65
CA GLY A 548 -10.54 15.32 -13.95
C GLY A 548 -11.66 14.45 -13.39
N SER A 549 -12.90 14.97 -13.39
CA SER A 549 -14.10 14.19 -13.10
C SER A 549 -14.31 13.07 -14.13
N LEU A 550 -15.19 12.10 -13.86
CA LEU A 550 -15.59 11.10 -14.87
C LEU A 550 -16.12 11.77 -16.14
N LYS A 551 -16.87 12.89 -15.97
CA LYS A 551 -17.35 13.68 -17.10
C LYS A 551 -16.20 14.26 -17.92
N ASP A 552 -15.18 14.80 -17.28
CA ASP A 552 -14.00 15.34 -17.96
C ASP A 552 -13.21 14.23 -18.66
N CYS A 553 -13.07 13.08 -18.02
CA CYS A 553 -12.43 11.89 -18.58
C CYS A 553 -13.16 11.39 -19.84
N VAL A 554 -14.50 11.29 -19.81
CA VAL A 554 -15.30 10.90 -20.98
C VAL A 554 -15.21 11.95 -22.09
N ASN A 555 -15.24 13.24 -21.74
CA ASN A 555 -15.05 14.31 -22.72
C ASN A 555 -13.66 14.25 -23.37
N ALA A 556 -12.62 14.04 -22.59
CA ALA A 556 -11.27 13.86 -23.11
C ALA A 556 -11.15 12.63 -24.01
N ALA A 557 -11.76 11.50 -23.60
CA ALA A 557 -11.77 10.28 -24.42
C ALA A 557 -12.47 10.48 -25.78
N THR A 558 -13.53 11.30 -25.82
CA THR A 558 -14.30 11.52 -27.06
C THR A 558 -13.76 12.67 -27.93
N SER A 559 -12.98 13.61 -27.38
CA SER A 559 -12.41 14.75 -28.11
C SER A 559 -10.92 14.62 -28.41
N GLY A 560 -10.19 13.77 -27.69
CA GLY A 560 -8.74 13.69 -27.73
C GLY A 560 -8.02 14.83 -26.97
N TYR A 561 -8.77 15.63 -26.21
CA TYR A 561 -8.25 16.87 -25.62
C TYR A 561 -8.85 17.18 -24.24
N ALA A 562 -8.02 17.67 -23.32
CA ALA A 562 -8.42 18.19 -22.02
C ALA A 562 -7.72 19.52 -21.76
N ALA A 563 -8.46 20.62 -21.73
CA ALA A 563 -7.88 21.95 -21.47
C ALA A 563 -7.23 22.03 -20.09
N LEU A 564 -6.07 22.69 -20.01
CA LEU A 564 -5.38 22.96 -18.75
C LEU A 564 -6.07 24.13 -18.01
N ARG A 565 -7.31 23.92 -17.60
CA ARG A 565 -8.10 24.88 -16.86
C ARG A 565 -8.67 24.20 -15.61
N PRO A 566 -8.50 24.81 -14.43
CA PRO A 566 -9.16 24.30 -13.24
C PRO A 566 -10.69 24.38 -13.42
N PRO A 567 -11.43 23.52 -12.70
CA PRO A 567 -12.88 23.64 -12.61
C PRO A 567 -13.30 25.07 -12.25
N SER A 568 -14.46 25.51 -12.75
CA SER A 568 -14.92 26.91 -12.55
C SER A 568 -15.02 27.31 -11.08
N TRP A 569 -15.31 26.36 -10.20
CA TRP A 569 -15.37 26.57 -8.75
C TRP A 569 -13.98 26.71 -8.09
N LEU A 570 -12.89 26.40 -8.79
CA LEU A 570 -11.49 26.69 -8.40
C LEU A 570 -10.91 27.88 -9.17
N ALA A 571 -11.69 28.51 -10.07
CA ALA A 571 -11.26 29.74 -10.73
C ALA A 571 -11.38 30.92 -9.74
N ILE A 572 -10.28 31.65 -9.54
CA ILE A 572 -10.24 32.90 -8.73
C ILE A 572 -10.60 34.06 -9.64
#